data_2bda47b149bb836d853e142de5a151f7
#
_entry.id   2bda47b149bb836d853e142de5a151f7
#
_cell.length_a   1.000
_cell.length_b   1.000
_cell.length_c   1.000
_cell.angle_alpha   90.00
_cell.angle_beta   90.00
_cell.angle_gamma   90.00
#
_symmetry.space_group_name_H-M   'P 1'
#
loop_
_entity.id
_entity.type
_entity.pdbx_description
1 polymer ?
#
loop_
_entity_poly.entity_id
_entity_poly.type
_entity_poly.pdbx_seq_one_letter_code
_entity_poly.pdbx_strand_id
1 'polypeptide(L)'
;MTDSESSRFVGEPEAECLFLAVLGGRSGRCHLELHDVRFVAGRTIEETFPALCSQWFGSRKGLHLDAWMKVHAIDGWSVSLVQQPQAPSSERLWFVNLGGVPPGLSGGIAPFWLRGGHVFTGCCSPC
;
A
#
# COMPACT_ATOMS: atom_id res chain seq x y z
N MET A 1 -17.85 -1.59 -49.94
CA MET A 1 -16.77 -0.78 -49.36
C MET A 1 -17.15 -0.51 -47.93
N THR A 2 -16.65 -1.31 -47.05
CA THR A 2 -16.89 -1.20 -45.61
C THR A 2 -15.57 -0.81 -44.97
N ASP A 3 -15.46 0.47 -44.65
CA ASP A 3 -14.38 0.98 -43.85
C ASP A 3 -14.62 0.57 -42.39
N SER A 4 -13.90 -0.43 -41.95
CA SER A 4 -13.86 -0.81 -40.56
C SER A 4 -13.01 0.21 -39.81
N GLU A 5 -13.66 1.16 -39.24
CA GLU A 5 -13.08 2.10 -38.27
C GLU A 5 -12.71 1.34 -37.02
N SER A 6 -11.46 0.94 -36.97
CA SER A 6 -10.83 0.41 -35.74
C SER A 6 -10.76 1.54 -34.73
N SER A 7 -11.78 1.62 -33.89
CA SER A 7 -11.77 2.47 -32.70
C SER A 7 -10.62 2.04 -31.81
N ARG A 8 -9.50 2.76 -31.91
CA ARG A 8 -8.44 2.70 -30.91
C ARG A 8 -9.02 3.27 -29.61
N PHE A 9 -9.37 2.40 -28.70
CA PHE A 9 -9.52 2.78 -27.31
C PHE A 9 -8.15 3.30 -26.84
N VAL A 10 -7.96 4.58 -26.95
CA VAL A 10 -6.95 5.28 -26.20
C VAL A 10 -7.49 5.26 -24.77
N GLY A 11 -7.03 4.30 -23.97
CA GLY A 11 -7.36 4.26 -22.55
C GLY A 11 -6.98 5.61 -21.95
N GLU A 12 -7.93 6.24 -21.27
CA GLU A 12 -7.63 7.43 -20.48
C GLU A 12 -6.47 7.10 -19.55
N PRO A 13 -5.52 8.03 -19.34
CA PRO A 13 -4.43 7.78 -18.42
C PRO A 13 -5.02 7.43 -17.06
N GLU A 14 -4.70 6.25 -16.56
CA GLU A 14 -5.19 5.82 -15.25
C GLU A 14 -4.81 6.89 -14.22
N ALA A 15 -5.81 7.33 -13.45
CA ALA A 15 -5.62 8.34 -12.42
C ALA A 15 -4.67 7.80 -11.34
N GLU A 16 -3.85 8.68 -10.77
CA GLU A 16 -3.04 8.33 -9.62
C GLU A 16 -3.89 7.86 -8.44
N CYS A 17 -3.43 6.84 -7.78
CA CYS A 17 -4.09 6.20 -6.66
C CYS A 17 -3.20 6.21 -5.43
N LEU A 18 -3.81 6.17 -4.27
CA LEU A 18 -3.12 5.94 -3.02
C LEU A 18 -2.94 4.44 -2.80
N PHE A 19 -1.71 4.01 -2.57
CA PHE A 19 -1.40 2.66 -2.15
C PHE A 19 -0.89 2.64 -0.71
N LEU A 20 -1.30 1.63 0.02
CA LEU A 20 -0.68 1.21 1.26
C LEU A 20 0.24 0.04 0.91
N ALA A 21 1.51 0.14 1.25
CA ALA A 21 2.52 -0.86 0.97
C ALA A 21 3.19 -1.33 2.26
N VAL A 22 3.36 -2.63 2.40
CA VAL A 22 4.13 -3.25 3.48
C VAL A 22 5.44 -3.73 2.89
N LEU A 23 6.52 -3.17 3.41
CA LEU A 23 7.88 -3.50 3.00
C LEU A 23 8.53 -4.43 4.01
N GLY A 24 9.31 -5.38 3.53
CA GLY A 24 10.14 -6.25 4.33
C GLY A 24 11.61 -6.15 3.92
N GLY A 25 12.51 -6.29 4.87
CA GLY A 25 13.93 -6.23 4.60
C GLY A 25 14.79 -6.17 5.85
N ARG A 26 16.04 -5.77 5.69
CA ARG A 26 17.01 -5.74 6.77
C ARG A 26 17.67 -4.36 6.89
N SER A 27 18.12 -4.05 8.08
CA SER A 27 18.90 -2.85 8.36
C SER A 27 20.11 -3.20 9.21
N GLY A 28 21.28 -2.73 8.79
CA GLY A 28 22.52 -2.93 9.52
C GLY A 28 22.80 -4.41 9.82
N ARG A 29 23.02 -4.71 11.08
CA ARG A 29 23.37 -6.05 11.59
C ARG A 29 22.18 -6.75 12.25
N CYS A 30 20.96 -6.40 11.89
CA CYS A 30 19.77 -7.03 12.46
C CYS A 30 19.72 -8.52 12.11
N HIS A 31 19.27 -9.33 13.06
CA HIS A 31 19.10 -10.78 12.89
C HIS A 31 17.69 -11.17 12.44
N LEU A 32 16.75 -10.26 12.57
CA LEU A 32 15.35 -10.44 12.17
C LEU A 32 15.04 -9.55 10.98
N GLU A 33 14.08 -9.98 10.20
CA GLU A 33 13.49 -9.14 9.17
C GLU A 33 12.70 -8.01 9.82
N LEU A 34 12.86 -6.82 9.26
CA LEU A 34 12.16 -5.62 9.69
C LEU A 34 11.07 -5.29 8.67
N HIS A 35 9.96 -4.77 9.16
CA HIS A 35 8.85 -4.35 8.32
C HIS A 35 8.59 -2.86 8.50
N ASP A 36 8.07 -2.24 7.45
CA ASP A 36 7.60 -0.86 7.47
C ASP A 36 6.35 -0.72 6.61
N VAL A 37 5.53 0.25 6.94
CA VAL A 37 4.30 0.53 6.21
C VAL A 37 4.39 1.93 5.64
N ARG A 38 4.11 2.06 4.33
CA ARG A 38 4.17 3.33 3.61
C ARG A 38 2.90 3.58 2.82
N PHE A 39 2.47 4.84 2.84
CA PHE A 39 1.53 5.34 1.86
C PHE A 39 2.30 5.94 0.69
N VAL A 40 1.91 5.57 -0.52
CA VAL A 40 2.57 6.03 -1.73
C VAL A 40 1.56 6.23 -2.84
N ALA A 41 1.80 7.23 -3.69
CA ALA A 41 0.94 7.54 -4.82
C ALA A 41 1.57 7.04 -6.13
N GLY A 42 0.73 6.54 -7.02
CA GLY A 42 1.12 6.12 -8.36
C GLY A 42 -0.08 5.63 -9.14
N ARG A 43 0.07 5.41 -10.43
CA ARG A 43 -1.00 4.81 -11.26
C ARG A 43 -1.05 3.31 -11.08
N THR A 44 0.10 2.68 -10.95
CA THR A 44 0.26 1.26 -10.62
C THR A 44 1.19 1.10 -9.43
N ILE A 45 1.18 -0.08 -8.80
CA ILE A 45 2.08 -0.33 -7.67
C ILE A 45 3.54 -0.34 -8.11
N GLU A 46 3.84 -0.81 -9.32
CA GLU A 46 5.18 -0.87 -9.87
C GLU A 46 5.79 0.53 -10.04
N GLU A 47 4.98 1.52 -10.42
CA GLU A 47 5.43 2.91 -10.53
C GLU A 47 5.87 3.49 -9.17
N THR A 48 5.41 2.92 -8.07
CA THR A 48 5.75 3.38 -6.72
C THR A 48 7.08 2.83 -6.20
N PHE A 49 7.66 1.82 -6.84
CA PHE A 49 8.87 1.14 -6.35
C PHE A 49 10.06 2.08 -6.12
N PRO A 50 10.37 3.05 -7.01
CA PRO A 50 11.46 3.98 -6.73
C PRO A 50 11.24 4.81 -5.46
N ALA A 51 10.02 5.27 -5.23
CA ALA A 51 9.65 6.03 -4.03
C ALA A 51 9.73 5.14 -2.77
N LEU A 52 9.23 3.92 -2.82
CA LEU A 52 9.30 2.96 -1.72
C LEU A 52 10.76 2.62 -1.38
N CYS A 53 11.60 2.38 -2.40
CA CYS A 53 13.02 2.13 -2.19
C CYS A 53 13.75 3.31 -1.54
N SER A 54 13.37 4.54 -1.89
CA SER A 54 13.99 5.74 -1.31
C SER A 54 13.53 6.01 0.13
N GLN A 55 12.32 5.61 0.47
CA GLN A 55 11.74 5.77 1.81
C GLN A 55 12.17 4.66 2.78
N TRP A 56 12.68 3.55 2.27
CA TRP A 56 13.13 2.45 3.12
C TRP A 56 14.35 2.85 3.96
N PHE A 57 14.26 2.59 5.27
CA PHE A 57 15.30 2.98 6.24
C PHE A 57 16.49 2.02 6.31
N GLY A 58 16.41 0.88 5.69
CA GLY A 58 17.41 -0.18 5.79
C GLY A 58 18.22 -0.40 4.50
N SER A 59 18.80 -1.59 4.41
CA SER A 59 19.54 -2.01 3.22
C SER A 59 18.60 -2.24 2.04
N ARG A 60 18.98 -1.76 0.86
CA ARG A 60 18.24 -2.06 -0.37
C ARG A 60 18.39 -3.52 -0.81
N LYS A 61 19.48 -4.16 -0.41
CA LYS A 61 19.67 -5.59 -0.67
C LYS A 61 18.69 -6.40 0.16
N GLY A 62 17.86 -7.18 -0.53
CA GLY A 62 16.83 -7.99 0.12
C GLY A 62 15.55 -7.23 0.47
N LEU A 63 15.44 -5.95 0.09
CA LEU A 63 14.18 -5.22 0.19
C LEU A 63 13.14 -5.84 -0.74
N HIS A 64 11.95 -6.08 -0.22
CA HIS A 64 10.84 -6.65 -0.96
C HIS A 64 9.50 -6.06 -0.50
N LEU A 65 8.51 -6.23 -1.34
CA LEU A 65 7.14 -5.84 -1.06
C LEU A 65 6.36 -7.06 -0.58
N ASP A 66 5.94 -7.07 0.69
CA ASP A 66 5.21 -8.20 1.27
C ASP A 66 3.73 -8.17 0.90
N ALA A 67 3.14 -6.99 1.00
CA ALA A 67 1.73 -6.78 0.70
C ALA A 67 1.47 -5.35 0.27
N TRP A 68 0.40 -5.15 -0.44
CA TRP A 68 -0.08 -3.83 -0.79
C TRP A 68 -1.59 -3.82 -1.03
N MET A 69 -2.17 -2.65 -0.92
CA MET A 69 -3.56 -2.44 -1.30
C MET A 69 -3.76 -1.04 -1.87
N LYS A 70 -4.70 -0.93 -2.79
CA LYS A 70 -5.19 0.35 -3.29
C LYS A 70 -6.23 0.89 -2.31
N VAL A 71 -6.01 2.09 -1.82
CA VAL A 71 -6.90 2.75 -0.87
C VAL A 71 -7.82 3.70 -1.64
N HIS A 72 -9.02 3.26 -1.94
CA HIS A 72 -10.01 4.05 -2.70
C HIS A 72 -11.29 4.31 -1.91
N ALA A 73 -11.57 3.51 -0.91
CA ALA A 73 -12.73 3.69 -0.04
C ALA A 73 -12.44 3.12 1.36
N ILE A 74 -12.82 3.84 2.38
CA ILE A 74 -12.68 3.45 3.78
C ILE A 74 -13.95 3.88 4.54
N ASP A 75 -14.63 2.96 5.22
CA ASP A 75 -15.83 3.21 6.03
C ASP A 75 -16.92 4.03 5.32
N GLY A 76 -17.14 3.77 4.03
CA GLY A 76 -18.08 4.55 3.24
C GLY A 76 -17.55 5.89 2.73
N TRP A 77 -16.32 6.27 3.06
CA TRP A 77 -15.65 7.46 2.55
C TRP A 77 -14.85 7.13 1.29
N SER A 78 -14.93 8.01 0.30
CA SER A 78 -14.06 7.94 -0.87
C SER A 78 -12.71 8.57 -0.56
N VAL A 79 -11.63 7.91 -0.98
CA VAL A 79 -10.26 8.43 -0.89
C VAL A 79 -9.79 8.78 -2.28
N SER A 80 -9.40 10.03 -2.48
CA SER A 80 -8.85 10.53 -3.75
C SER A 80 -7.60 11.37 -3.51
N LEU A 81 -6.72 11.38 -4.50
CA LEU A 81 -5.53 12.23 -4.49
C LEU A 81 -5.85 13.55 -5.17
N VAL A 82 -5.46 14.63 -4.53
CA VAL A 82 -5.57 15.99 -5.07
C VAL A 82 -4.22 16.69 -4.99
N GLN A 83 -3.84 17.38 -6.05
CA GLN A 83 -2.54 18.06 -6.11
C GLN A 83 -2.49 19.32 -5.25
N GLN A 84 -3.63 19.94 -5.01
CA GLN A 84 -3.72 21.13 -4.18
C GLN A 84 -4.33 20.80 -2.83
N PRO A 85 -3.74 21.27 -1.73
CA PRO A 85 -4.33 21.09 -0.42
C PRO A 85 -5.71 21.76 -0.38
N GLN A 86 -6.71 20.98 -0.04
CA GLN A 86 -8.03 21.53 0.25
C GLN A 86 -8.05 22.09 1.67
N ALA A 87 -9.09 22.88 1.97
CA ALA A 87 -9.30 23.36 3.33
C ALA A 87 -9.25 22.20 4.34
N PRO A 88 -8.68 22.41 5.54
CA PRO A 88 -8.59 21.35 6.53
C PRO A 88 -9.97 20.75 6.82
N SER A 89 -10.11 19.45 6.62
CA SER A 89 -11.28 18.70 7.04
C SER A 89 -11.10 18.21 8.47
N SER A 90 -12.20 18.10 9.21
CA SER A 90 -12.22 17.42 10.51
C SER A 90 -11.99 15.93 10.38
N GLU A 91 -12.28 15.38 9.21
CA GLU A 91 -12.12 13.97 8.89
C GLU A 91 -10.70 13.67 8.41
N ARG A 92 -10.14 12.58 8.90
CA ARG A 92 -8.77 12.16 8.56
C ARG A 92 -8.72 10.66 8.28
N LEU A 93 -7.85 10.28 7.37
CA LEU A 93 -7.47 8.89 7.18
C LEU A 93 -6.44 8.52 8.25
N TRP A 94 -6.73 7.47 9.01
CA TRP A 94 -5.85 6.96 10.06
C TRP A 94 -5.26 5.61 9.65
N PHE A 95 -3.99 5.43 9.92
CA PHE A 95 -3.35 4.12 9.95
C PHE A 95 -3.17 3.71 11.41
N VAL A 96 -3.68 2.54 11.76
CA VAL A 96 -3.58 2.01 13.13
C VAL A 96 -2.95 0.62 13.07
N ASN A 97 -1.81 0.47 13.72
CA ASN A 97 -1.17 -0.83 13.91
C ASN A 97 -1.55 -1.39 15.29
N LEU A 98 -2.25 -2.50 15.29
CA LEU A 98 -2.65 -3.21 16.50
C LEU A 98 -1.83 -4.49 16.63
N GLY A 99 -1.16 -4.64 17.78
CA GLY A 99 -0.47 -5.87 18.14
C GLY A 99 -1.45 -6.86 18.76
N GLY A 100 -1.32 -8.12 18.39
CA GLY A 100 -2.12 -9.21 18.96
C GLY A 100 -1.75 -10.56 18.34
N VAL A 101 -2.06 -11.61 19.08
CA VAL A 101 -1.89 -12.98 18.58
C VAL A 101 -3.29 -13.60 18.45
N PRO A 102 -3.70 -14.02 17.25
CA PRO A 102 -4.97 -14.73 17.09
C PRO A 102 -5.00 -16.01 17.94
N PRO A 103 -6.14 -16.40 18.49
CA PRO A 103 -6.28 -17.65 19.22
C PRO A 103 -5.78 -18.85 18.38
N GLY A 104 -4.84 -19.62 18.93
CA GLY A 104 -4.31 -20.82 18.27
C GLY A 104 -3.08 -20.62 17.40
N LEU A 105 -2.56 -19.40 17.26
CA LEU A 105 -1.32 -19.13 16.55
C LEU A 105 -0.26 -18.58 17.52
N SER A 106 0.81 -19.33 17.68
CA SER A 106 2.02 -18.84 18.35
C SER A 106 2.94 -18.22 17.30
N GLY A 107 3.17 -16.93 17.38
CA GLY A 107 4.10 -16.23 16.49
C GLY A 107 3.48 -15.65 15.21
N GLY A 108 2.30 -15.06 15.32
CA GLY A 108 1.64 -14.41 14.18
C GLY A 108 2.11 -12.97 13.95
N ILE A 109 2.06 -12.56 12.72
CA ILE A 109 2.20 -11.17 12.30
C ILE A 109 1.03 -10.39 12.86
N ALA A 110 1.33 -9.22 13.47
CA ALA A 110 0.28 -8.34 13.94
C ALA A 110 -0.63 -7.93 12.77
N PRO A 111 -1.95 -8.06 12.91
CA PRO A 111 -2.86 -7.59 11.88
C PRO A 111 -2.75 -6.07 11.77
N PHE A 112 -2.66 -5.58 10.54
CA PHE A 112 -2.72 -4.15 10.27
C PHE A 112 -4.18 -3.75 10.05
N TRP A 113 -4.58 -2.67 10.71
CA TRP A 113 -5.91 -2.12 10.56
C TRP A 113 -5.82 -0.71 9.97
N LEU A 114 -6.51 -0.48 8.90
CA LEU A 114 -6.91 0.87 8.55
C LEU A 114 -8.23 1.15 9.28
N ARG A 115 -8.27 2.17 10.10
CA ARG A 115 -9.55 2.60 10.65
C ARG A 115 -10.37 3.17 9.50
N GLY A 116 -11.43 2.49 9.29
CA GLY A 116 -12.23 2.56 8.13
C GLY A 116 -12.79 1.20 7.77
N GLY A 117 -12.56 0.15 8.55
CA GLY A 117 -13.32 -1.09 8.48
C GLY A 117 -12.77 -2.21 7.61
N HIS A 118 -11.58 -2.13 7.08
CA HIS A 118 -10.98 -3.27 6.39
C HIS A 118 -9.82 -3.88 7.17
N VAL A 119 -10.00 -5.14 7.53
CA VAL A 119 -8.94 -5.98 8.10
C VAL A 119 -7.99 -6.39 6.99
N PHE A 120 -6.76 -6.00 7.11
CA PHE A 120 -5.71 -6.53 6.26
C PHE A 120 -5.02 -7.68 7.01
N THR A 121 -5.34 -8.90 6.67
CA THR A 121 -4.54 -10.05 7.02
C THR A 121 -3.49 -10.21 5.93
N GLY A 122 -2.33 -9.62 6.15
CA GLY A 122 -1.16 -9.89 5.31
C GLY A 122 -0.79 -11.36 5.48
N CYS A 123 -0.99 -12.14 4.43
CA CYS A 123 -0.44 -13.49 4.38
C CYS A 123 1.03 -13.34 4.01
N CYS A 124 1.92 -13.44 4.99
CA CYS A 124 3.31 -13.72 4.68
C CYS A 124 3.38 -15.16 4.23
N SER A 125 3.64 -15.38 2.97
CA SER A 125 4.19 -16.66 2.55
C SER A 125 5.62 -16.74 3.10
N PRO A 126 5.96 -17.77 3.88
CA PRO A 126 7.36 -17.99 4.22
C PRO A 126 8.12 -18.30 2.93
N CYS A 127 9.17 -17.54 2.66
CA CYS A 127 10.17 -17.92 1.68
C CYS A 127 10.91 -19.17 2.15
#